data_07281224a06355170384b058b176e1ca
#
_entry.id   07281224a06355170384b058b176e1ca
#
_cell.length_a   1.000
_cell.length_b   1.000
_cell.length_c   1.000
_cell.angle_alpha   90.00
_cell.angle_beta   90.00
_cell.angle_gamma   90.00
#
_symmetry.space_group_name_H-M   'P 1'
#
loop_
_entity.id
_entity.type
_entity.pdbx_description
1 polymer ?
#
loop_
_entity_poly.entity_id
_entity_poly.type
_entity_poly.pdbx_seq_one_letter_code
_entity_poly.pdbx_strand_id
1 'polypeptide(L)'
;MLLRECTDHVKELKTVSDLNKDDYLVDVDYSIVADEFNSLVRSLNKVGARVFLADMRYFPIGHRGVYHTVGNNFFLNVAHMHRPGTMMSVMRHEGWHAAQDCMAGTIENNFIAIIHDQEDVPRMYQAIAKSAYQSQPHAIPWEKEAYWAGHTEGMTAAALESCAAGTMWTDYDPTPMTREWLVENGFLAK
;
A
#
# COMPACT_ATOMS: atom_id res chain seq x y z
N MET A 1 -8.26 -17.03 1.18
CA MET A 1 -8.19 -17.20 2.65
C MET A 1 -7.96 -15.81 3.24
N LEU A 2 -8.87 -15.32 4.06
CA LEU A 2 -8.73 -14.02 4.69
C LEU A 2 -7.71 -14.15 5.82
N LEU A 3 -6.65 -13.34 5.80
CA LEU A 3 -5.60 -13.31 6.84
C LEU A 3 -6.15 -13.09 8.27
N ARG A 4 -7.42 -12.73 8.41
CA ARG A 4 -8.12 -12.62 9.70
C ARG A 4 -8.18 -13.92 10.51
N GLU A 5 -8.13 -15.08 9.85
CA GLU A 5 -8.28 -16.38 10.47
C GLU A 5 -6.94 -17.06 10.79
N CYS A 6 -5.83 -16.43 10.34
CA CYS A 6 -4.49 -16.97 10.51
C CYS A 6 -3.74 -16.12 11.53
N THR A 7 -3.80 -16.51 12.81
CA THR A 7 -3.10 -15.79 13.89
C THR A 7 -1.66 -16.24 14.09
N ASP A 8 -1.31 -17.45 13.67
CA ASP A 8 0.04 -17.97 13.78
C ASP A 8 0.95 -17.30 12.75
N HIS A 9 2.10 -16.80 13.20
CA HIS A 9 3.10 -16.13 12.35
C HIS A 9 2.62 -14.82 11.69
N VAL A 10 1.70 -14.11 12.33
CA VAL A 10 1.31 -12.74 11.99
C VAL A 10 1.61 -11.84 13.18
N LYS A 11 2.48 -10.85 13.00
CA LYS A 11 2.95 -9.94 14.05
C LYS A 11 2.64 -8.50 13.67
N GLU A 12 1.97 -7.75 14.53
CA GLU A 12 1.77 -6.32 14.33
C GLU A 12 3.09 -5.57 14.49
N LEU A 13 3.35 -4.65 13.55
CA LEU A 13 4.53 -3.80 13.54
C LEU A 13 4.14 -2.40 13.99
N LYS A 14 4.83 -1.89 15.01
CA LYS A 14 4.69 -0.51 15.50
C LYS A 14 5.91 0.33 15.21
N THR A 15 7.06 -0.32 15.15
CA THR A 15 8.35 0.28 14.83
C THR A 15 9.19 -0.68 13.98
N VAL A 16 10.21 -0.16 13.36
CA VAL A 16 11.16 -0.97 12.58
C VAL A 16 11.82 -2.07 13.41
N SER A 17 12.02 -1.84 14.73
CA SER A 17 12.61 -2.83 15.64
C SER A 17 11.76 -4.10 15.81
N ASP A 18 10.46 -4.02 15.48
CA ASP A 18 9.59 -5.19 15.54
C ASP A 18 9.91 -6.21 14.46
N LEU A 19 10.52 -5.77 13.34
CA LEU A 19 11.03 -6.67 12.30
C LEU A 19 12.13 -7.57 12.84
N ASN A 20 13.08 -7.05 13.63
CA ASN A 20 14.18 -7.82 14.20
C ASN A 20 13.75 -8.81 15.30
N LYS A 21 12.48 -8.82 15.70
CA LYS A 21 11.90 -9.85 16.57
C LYS A 21 11.51 -11.13 15.81
N ASP A 22 11.66 -11.12 14.50
CA ASP A 22 11.43 -12.29 13.65
C ASP A 22 12.75 -13.01 13.36
N ASP A 23 12.75 -14.34 13.48
CA ASP A 23 13.96 -15.16 13.35
C ASP A 23 14.63 -15.05 11.97
N TYR A 24 13.85 -14.74 10.92
CA TYR A 24 14.37 -14.54 9.56
C TYR A 24 15.00 -13.15 9.35
N LEU A 25 14.71 -12.18 10.23
CA LEU A 25 15.07 -10.78 10.08
C LEU A 25 15.94 -10.24 11.21
N VAL A 26 16.30 -11.08 12.19
CA VAL A 26 17.01 -10.69 13.41
C VAL A 26 18.35 -9.99 13.14
N ASP A 27 19.06 -10.42 12.11
CA ASP A 27 20.40 -9.88 11.75
C ASP A 27 20.35 -8.76 10.69
N VAL A 28 19.17 -8.32 10.27
CA VAL A 28 19.04 -7.28 9.25
C VAL A 28 19.20 -5.90 9.88
N ASP A 29 20.10 -5.09 9.35
CA ASP A 29 20.24 -3.69 9.74
C ASP A 29 19.23 -2.80 9.00
N TYR A 30 18.24 -2.32 9.72
CA TYR A 30 17.21 -1.40 9.22
C TYR A 30 17.47 0.06 9.61
N SER A 31 18.62 0.40 10.20
CA SER A 31 18.91 1.74 10.72
C SER A 31 18.75 2.83 9.68
N ILE A 32 19.16 2.57 8.43
CA ILE A 32 19.11 3.53 7.32
C ILE A 32 17.68 3.89 6.87
N VAL A 33 16.68 3.11 7.24
CA VAL A 33 15.27 3.31 6.86
C VAL A 33 14.35 3.50 8.08
N ALA A 34 14.91 3.51 9.29
CA ALA A 34 14.15 3.47 10.53
C ALA A 34 13.19 4.66 10.68
N ASP A 35 13.65 5.86 10.39
CA ASP A 35 12.86 7.07 10.55
C ASP A 35 11.66 7.09 9.58
N GLU A 36 11.89 6.74 8.31
CA GLU A 36 10.85 6.70 7.31
C GLU A 36 9.84 5.58 7.61
N PHE A 37 10.32 4.37 7.92
CA PHE A 37 9.44 3.26 8.29
C PHE A 37 8.53 3.62 9.47
N ASN A 38 9.14 4.12 10.55
CA ASN A 38 8.38 4.50 11.75
C ASN A 38 7.40 5.65 11.48
N SER A 39 7.75 6.58 10.60
CA SER A 39 6.86 7.65 10.17
C SER A 39 5.67 7.12 9.39
N LEU A 40 5.90 6.23 8.40
CA LEU A 40 4.83 5.61 7.61
C LEU A 40 3.89 4.77 8.48
N VAL A 41 4.42 3.97 9.42
CA VAL A 41 3.58 3.20 10.35
C VAL A 41 2.68 4.15 11.17
N ARG A 42 3.22 5.26 11.66
CA ARG A 42 2.41 6.25 12.40
C ARG A 42 1.33 6.89 11.50
N SER A 43 1.66 7.24 10.26
CA SER A 43 0.70 7.84 9.33
C SER A 43 -0.41 6.85 8.96
N LEU A 44 -0.06 5.59 8.69
CA LEU A 44 -1.03 4.51 8.47
C LEU A 44 -1.95 4.31 9.67
N ASN A 45 -1.40 4.26 10.88
CA ASN A 45 -2.21 4.12 12.10
C ASN A 45 -3.15 5.32 12.33
N LYS A 46 -2.73 6.55 11.99
CA LYS A 46 -3.59 7.74 12.08
C LYS A 46 -4.83 7.65 11.20
N VAL A 47 -4.71 7.05 10.03
CA VAL A 47 -5.83 6.82 9.11
C VAL A 47 -6.58 5.51 9.38
N GLY A 48 -6.21 4.77 10.42
CA GLY A 48 -6.89 3.54 10.84
C GLY A 48 -6.35 2.26 10.22
N ALA A 49 -5.30 2.32 9.41
CA ALA A 49 -4.64 1.15 8.84
C ALA A 49 -3.59 0.58 9.81
N ARG A 50 -3.53 -0.74 9.94
CA ARG A 50 -2.58 -1.44 10.81
C ARG A 50 -1.57 -2.23 9.97
N VAL A 51 -0.32 -2.25 10.39
CA VAL A 51 0.79 -2.89 9.67
C VAL A 51 1.18 -4.20 10.35
N PHE A 52 1.32 -5.25 9.57
CA PHE A 52 1.67 -6.58 10.05
C PHE A 52 2.81 -7.18 9.24
N LEU A 53 3.68 -7.93 9.91
CA LEU A 53 4.58 -8.89 9.28
C LEU A 53 3.88 -10.24 9.26
N ALA A 54 3.88 -10.94 8.13
CA ALA A 54 3.22 -12.23 8.00
C ALA A 54 4.07 -13.24 7.21
N ASP A 55 3.89 -14.52 7.52
CA ASP A 55 4.57 -15.63 6.86
C ASP A 55 4.19 -15.73 5.38
N MET A 56 5.15 -16.12 4.55
CA MET A 56 4.99 -16.23 3.09
C MET A 56 3.83 -17.15 2.66
N ARG A 57 3.43 -18.10 3.47
CA ARG A 57 2.32 -19.04 3.19
C ARG A 57 0.97 -18.34 3.00
N TYR A 58 0.84 -17.11 3.50
CA TYR A 58 -0.38 -16.31 3.43
C TYR A 58 -0.48 -15.43 2.19
N PHE A 59 0.57 -15.41 1.37
CA PHE A 59 0.62 -14.58 0.17
C PHE A 59 0.54 -15.43 -1.10
N PRO A 60 -0.07 -14.91 -2.18
CA PRO A 60 0.12 -15.47 -3.50
C PRO A 60 1.61 -15.44 -3.89
N ILE A 61 2.01 -16.35 -4.77
CA ILE A 61 3.40 -16.44 -5.22
C ILE A 61 3.84 -15.09 -5.81
N GLY A 62 4.98 -14.59 -5.32
CA GLY A 62 5.59 -13.34 -5.79
C GLY A 62 5.09 -12.06 -5.11
N HIS A 63 4.03 -12.12 -4.31
CA HIS A 63 3.55 -10.95 -3.58
C HIS A 63 4.44 -10.63 -2.38
N ARG A 64 4.88 -9.37 -2.32
CA ARG A 64 5.78 -8.87 -1.26
C ARG A 64 5.04 -8.17 -0.14
N GLY A 65 3.88 -7.64 -0.44
CA GLY A 65 2.95 -7.00 0.49
C GLY A 65 1.53 -7.12 -0.03
N VAL A 66 0.57 -6.74 0.79
CA VAL A 66 -0.85 -6.64 0.43
C VAL A 66 -1.51 -5.63 1.37
N TYR A 67 -2.19 -4.63 0.82
CA TYR A 67 -3.16 -3.83 1.56
C TYR A 67 -4.55 -4.45 1.39
N HIS A 68 -5.24 -4.67 2.49
CA HIS A 68 -6.57 -5.30 2.51
C HIS A 68 -7.63 -4.26 2.90
N THR A 69 -8.33 -3.70 1.91
CA THR A 69 -9.30 -2.62 2.06
C THR A 69 -10.42 -2.92 3.06
N VAL A 70 -10.97 -4.15 3.05
CA VAL A 70 -12.09 -4.54 3.96
C VAL A 70 -11.69 -4.52 5.43
N GLY A 71 -10.43 -4.74 5.75
CA GLY A 71 -9.95 -4.84 7.13
C GLY A 71 -9.02 -3.73 7.53
N ASN A 72 -8.67 -2.86 6.59
CA ASN A 72 -7.67 -1.79 6.75
C ASN A 72 -6.36 -2.33 7.35
N ASN A 73 -5.97 -3.48 6.86
CA ASN A 73 -4.77 -4.17 7.30
C ASN A 73 -3.76 -4.22 6.15
N PHE A 74 -2.54 -3.87 6.50
CA PHE A 74 -1.40 -3.89 5.61
C PHE A 74 -0.46 -5.01 6.02
N PHE A 75 -0.14 -5.93 5.12
CA PHE A 75 0.70 -7.08 5.41
C PHE A 75 1.99 -7.04 4.62
N LEU A 76 3.12 -7.24 5.29
CA LEU A 76 4.44 -7.45 4.71
C LEU A 76 4.79 -8.93 4.72
N ASN A 77 5.21 -9.45 3.57
CA ASN A 77 5.66 -10.84 3.44
C ASN A 77 7.10 -10.96 3.96
N VAL A 78 7.29 -11.66 5.08
CA VAL A 78 8.59 -11.81 5.74
C VAL A 78 9.71 -12.26 4.80
N ALA A 79 9.42 -13.13 3.84
CA ALA A 79 10.41 -13.66 2.90
C ALA A 79 11.10 -12.60 2.02
N HIS A 80 10.51 -11.42 1.90
CA HIS A 80 11.03 -10.35 1.05
C HIS A 80 11.57 -9.13 1.83
N MET A 81 11.51 -9.15 3.17
CA MET A 81 11.86 -7.99 3.99
C MET A 81 13.34 -7.90 4.38
N HIS A 82 14.15 -8.87 4.04
CA HIS A 82 15.59 -8.93 4.39
C HIS A 82 16.46 -7.83 3.72
N ARG A 83 15.91 -7.06 2.79
CA ARG A 83 16.56 -5.91 2.15
C ARG A 83 15.83 -4.62 2.51
N PRO A 84 16.43 -3.70 3.30
CA PRO A 84 15.76 -2.48 3.76
C PRO A 84 15.13 -1.64 2.63
N GLY A 85 15.84 -1.46 1.51
CA GLY A 85 15.32 -0.72 0.36
C GLY A 85 14.12 -1.39 -0.31
N THR A 86 14.11 -2.73 -0.40
CA THR A 86 12.94 -3.48 -0.91
C THR A 86 11.77 -3.35 0.04
N MET A 87 12.02 -3.50 1.34
CA MET A 87 11.00 -3.34 2.38
C MET A 87 10.36 -1.96 2.31
N MET A 88 11.15 -0.89 2.19
CA MET A 88 10.62 0.48 2.06
C MET A 88 9.83 0.69 0.77
N SER A 89 10.29 0.13 -0.35
CA SER A 89 9.52 0.18 -1.61
C SER A 89 8.14 -0.49 -1.45
N VAL A 90 8.07 -1.62 -0.75
CA VAL A 90 6.80 -2.29 -0.44
C VAL A 90 5.95 -1.45 0.52
N MET A 91 6.56 -0.90 1.58
CA MET A 91 5.87 -0.04 2.54
C MET A 91 5.20 1.17 1.87
N ARG A 92 5.90 1.83 0.96
CA ARG A 92 5.36 2.96 0.20
C ARG A 92 4.27 2.53 -0.77
N HIS A 93 4.47 1.42 -1.49
CA HIS A 93 3.53 0.87 -2.48
C HIS A 93 2.19 0.51 -1.83
N GLU A 94 2.22 -0.35 -0.82
CA GLU A 94 1.00 -0.79 -0.13
C GLU A 94 0.37 0.35 0.69
N GLY A 95 1.19 1.24 1.25
CA GLY A 95 0.72 2.45 1.90
C GLY A 95 0.02 3.41 0.94
N TRP A 96 0.41 3.41 -0.34
CA TRP A 96 -0.29 4.16 -1.38
C TRP A 96 -1.70 3.63 -1.60
N HIS A 97 -1.91 2.32 -1.55
CA HIS A 97 -3.26 1.75 -1.63
C HIS A 97 -4.15 2.20 -0.46
N ALA A 98 -3.60 2.42 0.73
CA ALA A 98 -4.34 3.03 1.83
C ALA A 98 -4.70 4.50 1.55
N ALA A 99 -3.82 5.25 0.88
CA ALA A 99 -4.16 6.60 0.42
C ALA A 99 -5.23 6.60 -0.69
N GLN A 100 -5.17 5.66 -1.62
CA GLN A 100 -6.20 5.46 -2.66
C GLN A 100 -7.55 5.07 -2.06
N ASP A 101 -7.56 4.30 -0.98
CA ASP A 101 -8.75 3.97 -0.20
C ASP A 101 -9.35 5.23 0.44
N CYS A 102 -8.51 6.05 1.06
CA CYS A 102 -8.92 7.34 1.61
C CYS A 102 -9.46 8.30 0.53
N MET A 103 -8.83 8.33 -0.65
CA MET A 103 -9.30 9.15 -1.79
C MET A 103 -10.71 8.74 -2.25
N ALA A 104 -11.09 7.48 -2.09
CA ALA A 104 -12.45 6.99 -2.35
C ALA A 104 -13.48 7.42 -1.29
N GLY A 105 -13.09 8.29 -0.36
CA GLY A 105 -13.94 8.90 0.65
C GLY A 105 -13.51 8.62 2.07
N THR A 106 -13.34 7.38 2.46
CA THR A 106 -12.81 6.94 3.76
C THR A 106 -12.25 5.54 3.62
N ILE A 107 -11.31 5.15 4.47
CA ILE A 107 -10.83 3.77 4.52
C ILE A 107 -11.84 2.78 5.14
N GLU A 108 -13.05 3.21 5.45
CA GLU A 108 -14.13 2.36 5.95
C GLU A 108 -14.93 1.69 4.84
N ASN A 109 -14.77 2.14 3.60
CA ASN A 109 -15.36 1.51 2.42
C ASN A 109 -14.38 0.49 1.79
N ASN A 110 -14.81 -0.24 0.78
CA ASN A 110 -14.02 -1.27 0.12
C ASN A 110 -13.47 -0.80 -1.24
N PHE A 111 -13.47 0.50 -1.49
CA PHE A 111 -13.08 1.07 -2.77
C PHE A 111 -11.72 1.73 -2.66
N ILE A 112 -10.99 1.68 -3.74
CA ILE A 112 -9.78 2.48 -3.94
C ILE A 112 -10.00 3.39 -5.16
N ALA A 113 -9.51 4.63 -5.09
CA ALA A 113 -9.60 5.59 -6.17
C ALA A 113 -8.20 5.95 -6.68
N ILE A 114 -8.11 6.40 -7.92
CA ILE A 114 -6.88 6.97 -8.48
C ILE A 114 -6.68 8.36 -7.86
N ILE A 115 -5.45 8.71 -7.52
CA ILE A 115 -5.12 10.00 -6.89
C ILE A 115 -4.59 10.99 -7.92
N HIS A 116 -3.79 10.51 -8.87
CA HIS A 116 -3.18 11.35 -9.92
C HIS A 116 -3.78 11.07 -11.29
N ASP A 117 -3.74 12.06 -12.16
CA ASP A 117 -4.03 11.85 -13.56
C ASP A 117 -3.12 10.75 -14.11
N GLN A 118 -3.73 9.85 -14.86
CA GLN A 118 -3.05 8.63 -15.31
C GLN A 118 -1.92 8.91 -16.30
N GLU A 119 -1.94 10.08 -16.95
CA GLU A 119 -0.90 10.55 -17.86
C GLU A 119 0.33 11.09 -17.11
N ASP A 120 0.15 11.55 -15.86
CA ASP A 120 1.22 12.08 -15.02
C ASP A 120 2.13 10.98 -14.46
N VAL A 121 1.63 9.74 -14.39
CA VAL A 121 2.45 8.62 -13.93
C VAL A 121 3.60 8.38 -14.91
N PRO A 122 4.87 8.40 -14.45
CA PRO A 122 6.01 8.21 -15.34
C PRO A 122 5.92 6.90 -16.15
N ARG A 123 6.26 6.96 -17.44
CA ARG A 123 6.12 5.84 -18.42
C ARG A 123 6.73 4.53 -17.93
N MET A 124 7.81 4.61 -17.15
CA MET A 124 8.46 3.44 -16.58
C MET A 124 7.49 2.65 -15.68
N TYR A 125 6.78 3.32 -14.78
CA TYR A 125 5.83 2.66 -13.87
C TYR A 125 4.56 2.19 -14.57
N GLN A 126 4.12 2.92 -15.61
CA GLN A 126 3.06 2.43 -16.50
C GLN A 126 3.44 1.10 -17.16
N ALA A 127 4.68 0.98 -17.64
CA ALA A 127 5.18 -0.24 -18.28
C ALA A 127 5.31 -1.40 -17.27
N ILE A 128 5.81 -1.13 -16.06
CA ILE A 128 5.93 -2.12 -15.00
C ILE A 128 4.55 -2.67 -14.61
N ALA A 129 3.59 -1.80 -14.32
CA ALA A 129 2.24 -2.21 -13.94
C ALA A 129 1.56 -3.01 -15.06
N LYS A 130 1.68 -2.55 -16.31
CA LYS A 130 1.14 -3.26 -17.47
C LYS A 130 1.75 -4.66 -17.63
N SER A 131 3.03 -4.83 -17.34
CA SER A 131 3.69 -6.12 -17.40
C SER A 131 3.28 -7.05 -16.26
N ALA A 132 3.21 -6.51 -15.03
CA ALA A 132 2.90 -7.30 -13.84
C ALA A 132 1.42 -7.73 -13.78
N TYR A 133 0.50 -6.90 -14.27
CA TYR A 133 -0.95 -7.09 -14.17
C TYR A 133 -1.63 -7.42 -15.51
N GLN A 134 -0.93 -8.13 -16.41
CA GLN A 134 -1.50 -8.55 -17.70
C GLN A 134 -2.78 -9.39 -17.56
N SER A 135 -2.86 -10.22 -16.53
CA SER A 135 -4.03 -11.06 -16.22
C SER A 135 -5.15 -10.31 -15.47
N GLN A 136 -4.86 -9.10 -15.00
CA GLN A 136 -5.78 -8.26 -14.22
C GLN A 136 -5.71 -6.80 -14.72
N PRO A 137 -6.06 -6.53 -15.98
CA PRO A 137 -5.86 -5.21 -16.58
C PRO A 137 -6.65 -4.10 -15.89
N HIS A 138 -7.73 -4.43 -15.19
CA HIS A 138 -8.50 -3.48 -14.39
C HIS A 138 -7.72 -2.91 -13.20
N ALA A 139 -6.72 -3.62 -12.68
CA ALA A 139 -5.88 -3.14 -11.58
C ALA A 139 -4.79 -2.15 -12.03
N ILE A 140 -4.44 -2.12 -13.31
CA ILE A 140 -3.32 -1.32 -13.83
C ILE A 140 -3.39 0.17 -13.43
N PRO A 141 -4.55 0.87 -13.45
CA PRO A 141 -4.60 2.27 -13.07
C PRO A 141 -4.12 2.56 -11.65
N TRP A 142 -4.50 1.74 -10.69
CA TRP A 142 -4.09 1.88 -9.28
C TRP A 142 -2.65 1.44 -9.06
N GLU A 143 -2.28 0.34 -9.67
CA GLU A 143 -0.97 -0.27 -9.52
C GLU A 143 0.17 0.59 -10.09
N LYS A 144 -0.04 1.27 -11.21
CA LYS A 144 1.00 2.14 -11.75
C LYS A 144 1.31 3.33 -10.85
N GLU A 145 0.31 3.89 -10.15
CA GLU A 145 0.54 4.90 -9.12
C GLU A 145 1.29 4.30 -7.92
N ALA A 146 0.85 3.13 -7.45
CA ALA A 146 1.48 2.46 -6.33
C ALA A 146 2.95 2.10 -6.63
N TYR A 147 3.28 1.67 -7.85
CA TYR A 147 4.69 1.50 -8.27
C TYR A 147 5.46 2.81 -8.27
N TRP A 148 4.86 3.91 -8.72
CA TRP A 148 5.48 5.23 -8.66
C TRP A 148 5.74 5.65 -7.22
N ALA A 149 4.72 5.62 -6.38
CA ALA A 149 4.83 5.95 -4.96
C ALA A 149 5.86 5.06 -4.24
N GLY A 150 5.88 3.76 -4.54
CA GLY A 150 6.83 2.80 -3.98
C GLY A 150 8.31 3.17 -4.22
N HIS A 151 8.58 3.95 -5.26
CA HIS A 151 9.93 4.39 -5.63
C HIS A 151 10.16 5.90 -5.43
N THR A 152 9.19 6.60 -4.84
CA THR A 152 9.27 8.04 -4.58
C THR A 152 9.14 8.30 -3.08
N GLU A 153 10.27 8.59 -2.45
CA GLU A 153 10.31 8.91 -1.02
C GLU A 153 9.41 10.13 -0.71
N GLY A 154 8.67 10.05 0.40
CA GLY A 154 7.77 11.10 0.86
C GLY A 154 6.40 11.12 0.18
N MET A 155 6.23 10.56 -1.02
CA MET A 155 4.97 10.63 -1.77
C MET A 155 3.80 9.98 -1.00
N THR A 156 3.98 8.77 -0.51
CA THR A 156 2.97 8.06 0.28
C THR A 156 2.71 8.75 1.62
N ALA A 157 3.76 9.24 2.28
CA ALA A 157 3.61 9.93 3.56
C ALA A 157 2.76 11.20 3.41
N ALA A 158 3.00 12.01 2.38
CA ALA A 158 2.23 13.23 2.10
C ALA A 158 0.74 12.91 1.87
N ALA A 159 0.43 11.89 1.07
CA ALA A 159 -0.95 11.49 0.81
C ALA A 159 -1.67 10.99 2.08
N LEU A 160 -0.98 10.21 2.92
CA LEU A 160 -1.54 9.74 4.20
C LEU A 160 -1.72 10.88 5.20
N GLU A 161 -0.87 11.92 5.19
CA GLU A 161 -1.05 13.12 6.00
C GLU A 161 -2.28 13.90 5.58
N SER A 162 -2.49 14.12 4.28
CA SER A 162 -3.69 14.75 3.74
C SER A 162 -4.95 13.95 4.10
N CYS A 163 -4.87 12.62 4.04
CA CYS A 163 -5.95 11.73 4.49
C CYS A 163 -6.28 11.96 5.97
N ALA A 164 -5.27 11.91 6.84
CA ALA A 164 -5.45 12.09 8.28
C ALA A 164 -5.95 13.50 8.66
N ALA A 165 -5.62 14.51 7.85
CA ALA A 165 -6.09 15.88 8.02
C ALA A 165 -7.50 16.10 7.46
N GLY A 166 -8.04 15.17 6.67
CA GLY A 166 -9.32 15.34 5.97
C GLY A 166 -9.23 16.33 4.79
N THR A 167 -8.04 16.56 4.26
CA THR A 167 -7.77 17.51 3.18
C THR A 167 -7.47 16.84 1.84
N MET A 168 -7.66 15.52 1.74
CA MET A 168 -7.29 14.74 0.57
C MET A 168 -7.85 15.32 -0.73
N TRP A 169 -9.10 15.78 -0.74
CA TRP A 169 -9.77 16.35 -1.90
C TRP A 169 -9.48 17.86 -2.11
N THR A 170 -8.68 18.45 -1.25
CA THR A 170 -8.18 19.82 -1.40
C THR A 170 -6.74 19.82 -1.87
N ASP A 171 -5.94 18.87 -1.35
CA ASP A 171 -4.52 18.76 -1.63
C ASP A 171 -4.25 18.04 -2.97
N TYR A 172 -5.18 17.17 -3.37
CA TYR A 172 -5.16 16.45 -4.64
C TYR A 172 -6.42 16.78 -5.42
N ASP A 173 -6.28 17.05 -6.73
CA ASP A 173 -7.43 17.22 -7.60
C ASP A 173 -8.25 15.93 -7.59
N PRO A 174 -9.53 15.97 -7.15
CA PRO A 174 -10.33 14.75 -7.10
C PRO A 174 -10.56 14.26 -8.54
N THR A 175 -9.91 13.19 -8.90
CA THR A 175 -10.36 12.43 -10.06
C THR A 175 -11.79 11.98 -9.71
N PRO A 176 -12.77 12.09 -10.61
CA PRO A 176 -14.16 11.74 -10.31
C PRO A 176 -14.35 10.22 -10.20
N MET A 177 -13.52 9.57 -9.39
CA MET A 177 -13.51 8.13 -9.21
C MET A 177 -14.44 7.70 -8.08
N THR A 178 -15.67 8.17 -8.17
CA THR A 178 -16.77 7.55 -7.45
C THR A 178 -17.01 6.14 -7.99
N ARG A 179 -17.73 5.31 -7.26
CA ARG A 179 -18.15 4.00 -7.74
C ARG A 179 -18.85 4.11 -9.10
N GLU A 180 -19.68 5.14 -9.28
CA GLU A 180 -20.38 5.43 -10.52
C GLU A 180 -19.41 5.64 -11.67
N TRP A 181 -18.38 6.44 -11.49
CA TRP A 181 -17.34 6.66 -12.49
C TRP A 181 -16.59 5.36 -12.82
N LEU A 182 -16.26 4.55 -11.83
CA LEU A 182 -15.59 3.24 -12.02
C LEU A 182 -16.47 2.30 -12.87
N VAL A 183 -17.78 2.29 -12.64
CA VAL A 183 -18.75 1.51 -13.42
C VAL A 183 -18.90 2.09 -14.84
N GLU A 184 -19.03 3.41 -14.97
CA GLU A 184 -19.22 4.08 -16.27
C GLU A 184 -18.03 3.91 -17.19
N ASN A 185 -16.81 3.85 -16.62
CA ASN A 185 -15.56 3.67 -17.35
C ASN A 185 -15.11 2.22 -17.46
N GLY A 186 -15.93 1.27 -17.03
CA GLY A 186 -15.68 -0.16 -17.22
C GLY A 186 -14.65 -0.78 -16.27
N PHE A 187 -14.29 -0.08 -15.19
CA PHE A 187 -13.39 -0.62 -14.16
C PHE A 187 -14.10 -1.53 -13.17
N LEU A 188 -15.41 -1.33 -12.97
CA LEU A 188 -16.29 -2.21 -12.19
C LEU A 188 -17.46 -2.68 -13.03
N ALA A 189 -17.96 -3.88 -12.75
CA ALA A 189 -19.21 -4.37 -13.34
C ALA A 189 -20.42 -3.59 -12.78
N LYS A 190 -21.46 -3.47 -13.62
CA LYS A 190 -22.73 -2.86 -13.23
C LYS A 190 -23.43 -3.68 -12.15
#